data_012869a634933df3f9f8c72096dc5da0
#
_entry.id   012869a634933df3f9f8c72096dc5da0
#
_cell.length_a   1.000
_cell.length_b   1.000
_cell.length_c   1.000
_cell.angle_alpha   90.00
_cell.angle_beta   90.00
_cell.angle_gamma   90.00
#
_symmetry.space_group_name_H-M   'P 1'
#
loop_
_entity.id
_entity.type
_entity.pdbx_description
1 polymer ?
#
loop_
_entity_poly.entity_id
_entity_poly.type
_entity_poly.pdbx_seq_one_letter_code
_entity_poly.pdbx_strand_id
1 'polypeptide(L)'
;MKVGRMALEQEMYHVTIEVENSECRGLELMSKLGINDCKLIDVRRLPEGSVRHLVRFPASELRKTSGENLRILKSSKSSVLASFKTEGCKVCNTMLSQGAFLISGKHLGEYRMVYEFIAPGYEVFRQIVTTLESLGFKPRILGLTKHEHKEGVLTEKQENALWLSLKMGYFDTPRKISTKELAKTLGIVPSTFSEITRSGIRKLLEKYFESKTF
;
A
#
# COMPACT_ATOMS: atom_id res chain seq x y z
N MET A 1 -17.84 25.36 -28.50
CA MET A 1 -16.55 25.47 -27.79
C MET A 1 -16.20 24.12 -27.19
N LYS A 2 -15.23 23.40 -27.79
CA LYS A 2 -14.71 22.15 -27.25
C LYS A 2 -13.67 22.52 -26.19
N VAL A 3 -13.97 22.36 -24.93
CA VAL A 3 -13.00 22.46 -23.85
C VAL A 3 -12.14 21.21 -23.93
N GLY A 4 -10.90 21.40 -24.43
CA GLY A 4 -9.91 20.34 -24.53
C GLY A 4 -9.52 19.85 -23.13
N ARG A 5 -9.85 18.61 -22.84
CA ARG A 5 -9.27 17.83 -21.75
C ARG A 5 -7.83 17.46 -22.14
N MET A 6 -6.89 18.34 -21.90
CA MET A 6 -5.50 17.94 -21.67
C MET A 6 -5.34 17.75 -20.16
N ALA A 7 -5.79 16.63 -19.64
CA ALA A 7 -5.24 16.11 -18.43
C ALA A 7 -3.82 15.64 -18.79
N LEU A 8 -2.81 16.41 -18.39
CA LEU A 8 -1.43 15.94 -18.35
C LEU A 8 -1.45 14.72 -17.42
N GLU A 9 -1.36 13.52 -17.97
CA GLU A 9 -1.11 12.30 -17.20
C GLU A 9 0.25 12.49 -16.53
N GLN A 10 0.22 12.92 -15.28
CA GLN A 10 1.42 13.07 -14.47
C GLN A 10 1.96 11.68 -14.19
N GLU A 11 3.12 11.35 -14.78
CA GLU A 11 3.77 10.07 -14.53
C GLU A 11 4.06 9.91 -13.05
N MET A 12 3.59 8.82 -12.47
CA MET A 12 3.88 8.48 -11.06
C MET A 12 5.00 7.45 -10.99
N TYR A 13 5.78 7.50 -9.94
CA TYR A 13 6.89 6.56 -9.72
C TYR A 13 6.73 5.84 -8.39
N HIS A 14 6.78 4.52 -8.46
CA HIS A 14 6.90 3.68 -7.27
C HIS A 14 8.37 3.59 -6.88
N VAL A 15 8.66 4.04 -5.68
CA VAL A 15 10.01 4.24 -5.17
C VAL A 15 10.20 3.42 -3.90
N THR A 16 11.33 2.73 -3.83
CA THR A 16 11.79 2.06 -2.60
C THR A 16 13.15 2.60 -2.24
N ILE A 17 13.28 3.20 -1.06
CA ILE A 17 14.56 3.69 -0.54
C ILE A 17 14.86 3.09 0.84
N GLU A 18 16.13 2.85 1.11
CA GLU A 18 16.64 2.57 2.44
C GLU A 18 17.32 3.82 3.00
N VAL A 19 16.99 4.17 4.22
CA VAL A 19 17.57 5.34 4.91
C VAL A 19 17.93 4.96 6.34
N GLU A 20 19.11 5.31 6.78
CA GLU A 20 19.47 5.28 8.19
C GLU A 20 18.84 6.50 8.88
N ASN A 21 17.94 6.26 9.84
CA ASN A 21 17.13 7.31 10.46
C ASN A 21 17.10 7.15 11.99
N SER A 22 18.19 7.55 12.64
CA SER A 22 18.30 7.55 14.11
C SER A 22 17.35 8.54 14.81
N GLU A 23 16.83 9.53 14.07
CA GLU A 23 15.89 10.54 14.59
C GLU A 23 14.41 10.12 14.39
N CYS A 24 14.12 8.85 14.07
CA CYS A 24 12.76 8.41 13.84
C CYS A 24 11.95 8.34 15.13
N ARG A 25 11.14 9.37 15.39
CA ARG A 25 10.25 9.45 16.57
C ARG A 25 9.28 8.27 16.69
N GLY A 26 8.87 7.71 15.53
CA GLY A 26 8.02 6.52 15.52
C GLY A 26 8.74 5.27 16.02
N LEU A 27 9.97 5.04 15.57
CA LEU A 27 10.80 3.93 16.07
C LEU A 27 11.15 4.09 17.54
N GLU A 28 11.51 5.30 17.96
CA GLU A 28 11.79 5.60 19.37
C GLU A 28 10.60 5.24 20.27
N LEU A 29 9.38 5.63 19.86
CA LEU A 29 8.16 5.28 20.59
C LEU A 29 7.92 3.77 20.62
N MET A 30 8.04 3.09 19.47
CA MET A 30 7.85 1.63 19.39
C MET A 30 8.86 0.90 20.28
N SER A 31 10.13 1.31 20.24
CA SER A 31 11.17 0.74 21.09
C SER A 31 10.87 0.92 22.59
N LYS A 32 10.45 2.12 23.01
CA LYS A 32 10.02 2.40 24.40
C LYS A 32 8.87 1.51 24.85
N LEU A 33 7.98 1.15 23.93
CA LEU A 33 6.85 0.23 24.19
C LEU A 33 7.25 -1.27 24.09
N GLY A 34 8.51 -1.56 23.75
CA GLY A 34 9.00 -2.94 23.57
C GLY A 34 8.47 -3.62 22.31
N ILE A 35 8.05 -2.82 21.29
CA ILE A 35 7.57 -3.28 20.00
C ILE A 35 8.75 -3.23 19.02
N ASN A 36 9.25 -4.41 18.62
CA ASN A 36 10.44 -4.54 17.79
C ASN A 36 10.11 -4.85 16.32
N ASP A 37 9.04 -5.62 16.08
CA ASP A 37 8.59 -5.97 14.73
C ASP A 37 7.37 -5.10 14.36
N CYS A 38 7.63 -3.91 13.87
CA CYS A 38 6.61 -2.94 13.52
C CYS A 38 6.64 -2.63 12.02
N LYS A 39 5.49 -2.81 11.36
CA LYS A 39 5.28 -2.38 9.99
C LYS A 39 4.48 -1.08 9.97
N LEU A 40 5.04 -0.05 9.36
CA LEU A 40 4.33 1.19 9.06
C LEU A 40 3.39 0.95 7.86
N ILE A 41 2.11 1.26 8.06
CA ILE A 41 1.05 1.04 7.06
C ILE A 41 0.69 2.34 6.35
N ASP A 42 0.67 3.46 7.09
CA ASP A 42 0.31 4.76 6.56
C ASP A 42 0.89 5.88 7.44
N VAL A 43 1.18 7.01 6.82
CA VAL A 43 1.62 8.23 7.51
C VAL A 43 0.89 9.42 6.92
N ARG A 44 0.29 10.23 7.77
CA ARG A 44 -0.48 11.42 7.34
C ARG A 44 -0.09 12.63 8.14
N ARG A 45 0.13 13.75 7.44
CA ARG A 45 0.26 15.04 8.06
C ARG A 45 -1.12 15.52 8.49
N LEU A 46 -1.22 16.02 9.72
CA LEU A 46 -2.45 16.60 10.26
C LEU A 46 -2.44 18.12 10.07
N PRO A 47 -3.61 18.77 10.08
CA PRO A 47 -3.70 20.22 9.88
C PRO A 47 -2.86 21.04 10.87
N GLU A 48 -2.74 20.56 12.10
CA GLU A 48 -1.92 21.17 13.15
C GLU A 48 -0.40 20.97 12.97
N GLY A 49 0.03 20.30 11.90
CA GLY A 49 1.44 20.07 11.57
C GLY A 49 2.05 18.79 12.14
N SER A 50 1.38 18.13 13.09
CA SER A 50 1.79 16.82 13.58
C SER A 50 1.62 15.71 12.52
N VAL A 51 2.26 14.57 12.76
CA VAL A 51 2.19 13.41 11.86
C VAL A 51 1.53 12.26 12.59
N ARG A 52 0.49 11.69 11.97
CA ARG A 52 -0.17 10.48 12.45
C ARG A 52 0.40 9.27 11.72
N HIS A 53 0.81 8.28 12.49
CA HIS A 53 1.29 7.01 12.01
C HIS A 53 0.23 5.93 12.24
N LEU A 54 0.05 5.07 11.25
CA LEU A 54 -0.72 3.83 11.34
C LEU A 54 0.26 2.68 11.24
N VAL A 55 0.27 1.82 12.24
CA VAL A 55 1.25 0.72 12.35
C VAL A 55 0.56 -0.60 12.61
N ARG A 56 1.23 -1.68 12.19
CA ARG A 56 0.85 -3.05 12.52
C ARG A 56 2.03 -3.77 13.13
N PHE A 57 1.77 -4.52 14.21
CA PHE A 57 2.77 -5.33 14.89
C PHE A 57 2.16 -6.62 15.46
N PRO A 58 2.96 -7.65 15.80
CA PRO A 58 2.47 -8.89 16.37
C PRO A 58 1.74 -8.68 17.70
N ALA A 59 0.63 -9.40 17.92
CA ALA A 59 -0.13 -9.29 19.15
C ALA A 59 0.68 -9.73 20.40
N SER A 60 1.68 -10.59 20.22
CA SER A 60 2.61 -11.03 21.27
C SER A 60 3.47 -9.89 21.86
N GLU A 61 3.67 -8.82 21.10
CA GLU A 61 4.44 -7.65 21.54
C GLU A 61 3.56 -6.60 22.25
N LEU A 62 2.25 -6.79 22.25
CA LEU A 62 1.34 -5.93 23.00
C LEU A 62 1.48 -6.22 24.48
N ARG A 63 2.43 -5.58 25.14
CA ARG A 63 2.49 -5.54 26.60
C ARG A 63 1.39 -4.60 27.10
N LYS A 64 0.88 -4.79 28.33
CA LYS A 64 -0.13 -3.93 28.96
C LYS A 64 0.43 -2.52 29.24
N THR A 65 0.89 -1.86 28.21
CA THR A 65 1.38 -0.48 28.27
C THR A 65 0.27 0.45 27.80
N SER A 66 -0.49 0.95 28.75
CA SER A 66 -1.32 2.15 28.59
C SER A 66 -0.40 3.36 28.41
N GLY A 67 0.19 3.50 27.23
CA GLY A 67 0.88 4.74 26.86
C GLY A 67 -0.15 5.71 26.28
N GLU A 68 -0.25 6.91 26.81
CA GLU A 68 -1.17 7.97 26.36
C GLU A 68 -1.08 8.29 24.88
N ASN A 69 -0.04 7.81 24.19
CA ASN A 69 0.26 8.13 22.79
C ASN A 69 -0.08 7.04 21.78
N LEU A 70 -0.39 5.80 22.19
CA LEU A 70 -0.71 4.70 21.28
C LEU A 70 -2.19 4.31 21.35
N ARG A 71 -2.95 4.58 20.30
CA ARG A 71 -4.35 4.20 20.19
C ARG A 71 -4.49 2.89 19.44
N ILE A 72 -4.96 1.83 20.08
CA ILE A 72 -5.29 0.56 19.44
C ILE A 72 -6.60 0.74 18.66
N LEU A 73 -6.57 0.45 17.36
CA LEU A 73 -7.72 0.53 16.46
C LEU A 73 -8.37 -0.83 16.26
N LYS A 74 -7.55 -1.88 16.15
CA LYS A 74 -8.00 -3.26 15.98
C LYS A 74 -6.96 -4.22 16.56
N SER A 75 -7.44 -5.22 17.29
CA SER A 75 -6.60 -6.30 17.79
C SER A 75 -7.17 -7.65 17.36
N SER A 76 -6.31 -8.58 16.98
CA SER A 76 -6.61 -9.97 16.66
C SER A 76 -5.67 -10.89 17.42
N LYS A 77 -5.83 -12.21 17.30
CA LYS A 77 -4.92 -13.18 17.93
C LYS A 77 -3.48 -13.07 17.41
N SER A 78 -3.28 -12.62 16.18
CA SER A 78 -1.98 -12.59 15.52
C SER A 78 -1.38 -11.19 15.41
N SER A 79 -2.19 -10.13 15.31
CA SER A 79 -1.68 -8.78 15.04
C SER A 79 -2.54 -7.69 15.66
N VAL A 80 -1.90 -6.57 15.93
CA VAL A 80 -2.50 -5.33 16.41
C VAL A 80 -2.33 -4.25 15.35
N LEU A 81 -3.40 -3.51 15.07
CA LEU A 81 -3.38 -2.28 14.30
C LEU A 81 -3.55 -1.12 15.27
N ALA A 82 -2.59 -0.22 15.27
CA ALA A 82 -2.60 0.93 16.17
C ALA A 82 -2.20 2.21 15.47
N SER A 83 -2.56 3.35 16.06
CA SER A 83 -2.14 4.66 15.58
C SER A 83 -1.58 5.50 16.71
N PHE A 84 -0.61 6.36 16.36
CA PHE A 84 -0.04 7.35 17.28
C PHE A 84 0.32 8.63 16.54
N LYS A 85 0.52 9.70 17.30
CA LYS A 85 0.95 11.00 16.78
C LYS A 85 2.37 11.30 17.21
N THR A 86 3.12 11.95 16.33
CA THR A 86 4.43 12.55 16.62
C THR A 86 4.56 13.88 15.89
N GLU A 87 5.62 14.62 16.14
CA GLU A 87 6.00 15.79 15.33
C GLU A 87 6.51 15.39 13.93
N GLY A 88 6.63 14.07 13.68
CA GLY A 88 7.27 13.52 12.49
C GLY A 88 8.80 13.59 12.59
N CYS A 89 9.48 12.80 11.78
CA CYS A 89 10.92 12.91 11.59
C CYS A 89 11.23 13.61 10.27
N LYS A 90 12.47 14.06 10.10
CA LYS A 90 12.90 14.74 8.87
C LYS A 90 12.59 13.93 7.60
N VAL A 91 12.78 12.61 7.63
CA VAL A 91 12.52 11.74 6.48
C VAL A 91 11.03 11.72 6.11
N CYS A 92 10.13 11.46 7.08
CA CYS A 92 8.69 11.46 6.82
C CYS A 92 8.20 12.84 6.38
N ASN A 93 8.66 13.90 7.06
CA ASN A 93 8.28 15.27 6.71
C ASN A 93 8.74 15.66 5.31
N THR A 94 9.94 15.27 4.88
CA THR A 94 10.43 15.51 3.52
C THR A 94 9.52 14.84 2.49
N MET A 95 9.23 13.55 2.64
CA MET A 95 8.36 12.83 1.71
C MET A 95 6.96 13.45 1.64
N LEU A 96 6.34 13.72 2.79
CA LEU A 96 4.99 14.28 2.86
C LEU A 96 4.90 15.72 2.34
N SER A 97 5.91 16.55 2.58
CA SER A 97 5.94 17.95 2.10
C SER A 97 6.13 18.05 0.59
N GLN A 98 6.75 17.07 -0.03
CA GLN A 98 6.91 16.97 -1.48
C GLN A 98 5.71 16.30 -2.18
N GLY A 99 4.65 15.97 -1.43
CA GLY A 99 3.44 15.37 -1.97
C GLY A 99 3.55 13.88 -2.30
N ALA A 100 4.56 13.19 -1.78
CA ALA A 100 4.66 11.74 -1.95
C ALA A 100 3.62 11.00 -1.08
N PHE A 101 3.15 9.87 -1.61
CA PHE A 101 2.22 8.98 -0.92
C PHE A 101 2.99 7.80 -0.34
N LEU A 102 3.17 7.77 0.97
CA LEU A 102 3.84 6.65 1.63
C LEU A 102 2.93 5.41 1.59
N ILE A 103 3.47 4.29 1.09
CA ILE A 103 2.78 3.00 1.01
C ILE A 103 3.13 2.14 2.20
N SER A 104 4.40 2.04 2.52
CA SER A 104 4.88 1.22 3.62
C SER A 104 6.22 1.70 4.18
N GLY A 105 6.52 1.30 5.42
CA GLY A 105 7.83 1.45 6.02
C GLY A 105 8.16 0.19 6.82
N LYS A 106 9.36 -0.34 6.64
CA LYS A 106 9.86 -1.51 7.35
C LYS A 106 11.15 -1.18 8.07
N HIS A 107 11.21 -1.51 9.35
CA HIS A 107 12.44 -1.42 10.14
C HIS A 107 13.30 -2.65 9.87
N LEU A 108 14.60 -2.43 9.59
CA LEU A 108 15.58 -3.49 9.34
C LEU A 108 16.60 -3.67 10.49
N GLY A 109 16.40 -3.01 11.62
CA GLY A 109 17.36 -2.94 12.72
C GLY A 109 18.34 -1.77 12.59
N GLU A 110 19.03 -1.41 13.70
CA GLU A 110 20.06 -0.37 13.78
C GLU A 110 19.69 0.96 13.08
N TYR A 111 18.48 1.46 13.31
CA TYR A 111 17.94 2.68 12.70
C TYR A 111 17.74 2.65 11.18
N ARG A 112 17.95 1.52 10.51
CA ARG A 112 17.72 1.38 9.07
C ARG A 112 16.23 1.15 8.79
N MET A 113 15.70 2.01 7.93
CA MET A 113 14.32 1.97 7.48
C MET A 113 14.25 1.82 5.97
N VAL A 114 13.44 0.90 5.49
CA VAL A 114 13.02 0.87 4.08
C VAL A 114 11.68 1.55 3.98
N TYR A 115 11.60 2.57 3.14
CA TYR A 115 10.38 3.29 2.81
C TYR A 115 9.96 2.98 1.38
N GLU A 116 8.68 2.74 1.21
CA GLU A 116 8.05 2.49 -0.08
C GLU A 116 6.97 3.55 -0.29
N PHE A 117 7.07 4.31 -1.37
CA PHE A 117 6.18 5.43 -1.63
C PHE A 117 5.96 5.66 -3.13
N ILE A 118 4.88 6.37 -3.46
CA ILE A 118 4.62 6.88 -4.80
C ILE A 118 5.00 8.35 -4.85
N ALA A 119 5.88 8.70 -5.77
CA ALA A 119 6.22 10.08 -6.09
C ALA A 119 5.39 10.56 -7.29
N PRO A 120 4.68 11.70 -7.19
CA PRO A 120 3.97 12.28 -8.32
C PRO A 120 4.96 13.01 -9.25
N GLY A 121 5.66 12.24 -10.07
CA GLY A 121 6.68 12.72 -11.01
C GLY A 121 8.11 12.38 -10.61
N TYR A 122 8.96 12.24 -11.63
CA TYR A 122 10.39 11.98 -11.43
C TYR A 122 11.12 13.12 -10.70
N GLU A 123 10.70 14.36 -10.95
CA GLU A 123 11.29 15.53 -10.28
C GLU A 123 11.00 15.53 -8.78
N VAL A 124 9.80 15.11 -8.37
CA VAL A 124 9.46 14.98 -6.95
C VAL A 124 10.33 13.92 -6.28
N PHE A 125 10.54 12.78 -6.93
CA PHE A 125 11.49 11.77 -6.46
C PHE A 125 12.90 12.36 -6.26
N ARG A 126 13.42 13.06 -7.29
CA ARG A 126 14.75 13.72 -7.21
C ARG A 126 14.82 14.71 -6.05
N GLN A 127 13.81 15.57 -5.91
CA GLN A 127 13.73 16.56 -4.82
C GLN A 127 13.75 15.90 -3.45
N ILE A 128 13.01 14.78 -3.28
CA ILE A 128 13.03 14.01 -2.02
C ILE A 128 14.46 13.53 -1.72
N VAL A 129 15.11 12.88 -2.68
CA VAL A 129 16.47 12.35 -2.50
C VAL A 129 17.45 13.48 -2.17
N THR A 130 17.48 14.54 -2.99
CA THR A 130 18.38 15.70 -2.78
C THR A 130 18.13 16.39 -1.44
N THR A 131 16.87 16.52 -1.02
CA THR A 131 16.54 17.11 0.28
C THR A 131 17.02 16.23 1.42
N LEU A 132 16.83 14.91 1.34
CA LEU A 132 17.34 13.98 2.34
C LEU A 132 18.87 14.04 2.44
N GLU A 133 19.58 14.10 1.31
CA GLU A 133 21.03 14.26 1.27
C GLU A 133 21.50 15.58 1.91
N SER A 134 20.82 16.69 1.61
CA SER A 134 21.10 18.00 2.21
C SER A 134 20.88 18.04 3.73
N LEU A 135 19.97 17.19 4.24
CA LEU A 135 19.71 17.00 5.67
C LEU A 135 20.71 16.02 6.34
N GLY A 136 21.69 15.52 5.60
CA GLY A 136 22.73 14.64 6.10
C GLY A 136 22.40 13.15 6.06
N PHE A 137 21.24 12.76 5.47
CA PHE A 137 20.91 11.36 5.25
C PHE A 137 21.62 10.81 4.01
N LYS A 138 21.78 9.50 3.94
CA LYS A 138 22.34 8.79 2.78
C LYS A 138 21.28 7.80 2.24
N PRO A 139 20.27 8.29 1.48
CA PRO A 139 19.26 7.42 0.94
C PRO A 139 19.85 6.47 -0.10
N ARG A 140 19.63 5.17 0.07
CA ARG A 140 19.99 4.14 -0.90
C ARG A 140 18.73 3.76 -1.69
N ILE A 141 18.74 4.02 -2.98
CA ILE A 141 17.62 3.66 -3.87
C ILE A 141 17.67 2.16 -4.10
N LEU A 142 16.65 1.44 -3.64
CA LEU A 142 16.49 -0.01 -3.82
C LEU A 142 15.63 -0.34 -5.03
N GLY A 143 14.71 0.55 -5.39
CA GLY A 143 13.83 0.39 -6.54
C GLY A 143 13.25 1.71 -7.00
N LEU A 144 13.13 1.86 -8.31
CA LEU A 144 12.47 2.99 -8.97
C LEU A 144 11.81 2.46 -10.23
N THR A 145 10.50 2.40 -10.23
CA THR A 145 9.71 1.96 -11.38
C THR A 145 8.65 2.99 -11.69
N LYS A 146 8.41 3.22 -12.98
CA LYS A 146 7.27 4.03 -13.40
C LYS A 146 6.01 3.34 -12.86
N HIS A 147 5.23 4.09 -12.09
CA HIS A 147 3.95 3.59 -11.63
C HIS A 147 2.99 3.65 -12.81
N GLU A 148 3.01 2.59 -13.60
CA GLU A 148 1.93 2.40 -14.55
C GLU A 148 0.66 2.21 -13.72
N HIS A 149 -0.36 3.03 -13.93
CA HIS A 149 -1.72 2.64 -13.63
C HIS A 149 -1.94 1.34 -14.43
N LYS A 150 -1.60 0.22 -13.81
CA LYS A 150 -2.20 -1.03 -14.25
C LYS A 150 -3.67 -0.83 -13.96
N GLU A 151 -4.41 -0.44 -14.98
CA GLU A 151 -5.85 -0.67 -15.01
C GLU A 151 -6.05 -2.02 -14.34
N GLY A 152 -6.91 -2.07 -13.35
CA GLY A 152 -7.02 -3.13 -12.35
C GLY A 152 -6.50 -4.50 -12.79
N VAL A 153 -6.05 -5.32 -11.88
CA VAL A 153 -5.48 -6.68 -12.13
C VAL A 153 -6.24 -7.43 -13.23
N LEU A 154 -7.50 -7.05 -13.41
CA LEU A 154 -8.44 -7.57 -14.40
C LEU A 154 -8.74 -6.53 -15.48
N THR A 155 -8.92 -6.97 -16.70
CA THR A 155 -9.59 -6.15 -17.73
C THR A 155 -11.06 -5.99 -17.36
N GLU A 156 -11.71 -4.93 -17.85
CA GLU A 156 -13.15 -4.67 -17.63
C GLU A 156 -14.03 -5.89 -17.93
N LYS A 157 -13.74 -6.60 -19.03
CA LYS A 157 -14.44 -7.84 -19.39
C LYS A 157 -14.24 -8.95 -18.36
N GLN A 158 -13.03 -9.10 -17.84
CA GLN A 158 -12.71 -10.09 -16.80
C GLN A 158 -13.38 -9.72 -15.47
N GLU A 159 -13.34 -8.45 -15.10
CA GLU A 159 -13.95 -7.95 -13.88
C GLU A 159 -15.47 -8.15 -13.90
N ASN A 160 -16.14 -7.73 -14.97
CA ASN A 160 -17.57 -7.90 -15.15
C ASN A 160 -17.99 -9.38 -15.13
N ALA A 161 -17.25 -10.26 -15.82
CA ALA A 161 -17.53 -11.68 -15.84
C ALA A 161 -17.37 -12.32 -14.46
N LEU A 162 -16.32 -12.02 -13.74
CA LEU A 162 -16.04 -12.58 -12.41
C LEU A 162 -16.99 -12.01 -11.35
N TRP A 163 -17.27 -10.70 -11.40
CA TRP A 163 -18.22 -10.07 -10.49
C TRP A 163 -19.63 -10.66 -10.64
N LEU A 164 -20.12 -10.78 -11.88
CA LEU A 164 -21.42 -11.38 -12.16
C LEU A 164 -21.48 -12.84 -11.71
N SER A 165 -20.41 -13.61 -11.99
CA SER A 165 -20.28 -15.00 -11.56
C SER A 165 -20.37 -15.16 -10.04
N LEU A 166 -19.70 -14.26 -9.30
CA LEU A 166 -19.75 -14.24 -7.85
C LEU A 166 -21.16 -13.92 -7.34
N LYS A 167 -21.77 -12.87 -7.89
CA LYS A 167 -23.12 -12.42 -7.46
C LYS A 167 -24.22 -13.40 -7.76
N MET A 168 -24.13 -14.12 -8.88
CA MET A 168 -25.13 -15.10 -9.29
C MET A 168 -24.86 -16.51 -8.73
N GLY A 169 -23.84 -16.69 -7.90
CA GLY A 169 -23.55 -17.94 -7.21
C GLY A 169 -22.93 -19.03 -8.10
N TYR A 170 -22.21 -18.64 -9.14
CA TYR A 170 -21.46 -19.58 -9.98
C TYR A 170 -20.36 -20.31 -9.22
N PHE A 171 -19.78 -19.63 -8.23
CA PHE A 171 -18.74 -20.19 -7.36
C PHE A 171 -19.29 -20.84 -6.08
N ASP A 172 -20.60 -20.83 -5.89
CA ASP A 172 -21.23 -21.47 -4.73
C ASP A 172 -21.18 -23.00 -4.85
N THR A 173 -21.32 -23.69 -3.74
CA THR A 173 -21.45 -25.14 -3.67
C THR A 173 -22.76 -25.51 -2.96
N PRO A 174 -23.79 -26.05 -3.65
CA PRO A 174 -23.87 -26.28 -5.10
C PRO A 174 -23.97 -24.98 -5.91
N ARG A 175 -23.55 -25.02 -7.18
CA ARG A 175 -23.67 -23.87 -8.09
C ARG A 175 -25.14 -23.49 -8.30
N LYS A 176 -25.42 -22.18 -8.23
CA LYS A 176 -26.78 -21.64 -8.44
C LYS A 176 -27.07 -21.28 -9.90
N ILE A 177 -26.02 -21.16 -10.73
CA ILE A 177 -26.15 -20.81 -12.14
C ILE A 177 -25.12 -21.59 -12.97
N SER A 178 -25.51 -21.93 -14.20
CA SER A 178 -24.65 -22.64 -15.14
C SER A 178 -23.77 -21.70 -15.99
N THR A 179 -22.69 -22.25 -16.55
CA THR A 179 -21.82 -21.55 -17.52
C THR A 179 -22.62 -21.03 -18.73
N LYS A 180 -23.62 -21.78 -19.21
CA LYS A 180 -24.44 -21.40 -20.37
C LYS A 180 -25.30 -20.18 -20.07
N GLU A 181 -25.91 -20.13 -18.89
CA GLU A 181 -26.74 -19.01 -18.46
C GLU A 181 -25.94 -17.74 -18.26
N LEU A 182 -24.78 -17.82 -17.61
CA LEU A 182 -23.88 -16.67 -17.44
C LEU A 182 -23.37 -16.14 -18.79
N ALA A 183 -22.95 -17.02 -19.68
CA ALA A 183 -22.51 -16.63 -21.01
C ALA A 183 -23.63 -15.93 -21.79
N LYS A 184 -24.87 -16.44 -21.69
CA LYS A 184 -26.06 -15.79 -22.29
C LYS A 184 -26.29 -14.41 -21.70
N THR A 185 -26.21 -14.24 -20.38
CA THR A 185 -26.39 -12.95 -19.71
C THR A 185 -25.33 -11.93 -20.15
N LEU A 186 -24.11 -12.36 -20.41
CA LEU A 186 -23.01 -11.52 -20.88
C LEU A 186 -23.00 -11.33 -22.41
N GLY A 187 -23.93 -11.96 -23.15
CA GLY A 187 -23.95 -11.90 -24.61
C GLY A 187 -22.77 -12.55 -25.32
N ILE A 188 -22.15 -13.56 -24.70
CA ILE A 188 -20.98 -14.27 -25.22
C ILE A 188 -21.22 -15.79 -25.30
N VAL A 189 -20.35 -16.50 -26.00
CA VAL A 189 -20.41 -17.97 -26.03
C VAL A 189 -19.79 -18.60 -24.78
N PRO A 190 -20.23 -19.79 -24.34
CA PRO A 190 -19.74 -20.45 -23.11
C PRO A 190 -18.22 -20.69 -23.07
N SER A 191 -17.60 -20.97 -24.23
CA SER A 191 -16.14 -21.11 -24.33
C SER A 191 -15.40 -19.82 -23.99
N THR A 192 -15.84 -18.68 -24.56
CA THR A 192 -15.30 -17.35 -24.29
C THR A 192 -15.49 -16.97 -22.82
N PHE A 193 -16.66 -17.25 -22.23
CA PHE A 193 -16.87 -17.04 -20.80
C PHE A 193 -15.87 -17.82 -19.95
N SER A 194 -15.68 -19.10 -20.26
CA SER A 194 -14.74 -19.97 -19.53
C SER A 194 -13.29 -19.49 -19.64
N GLU A 195 -12.89 -18.97 -20.80
CA GLU A 195 -11.56 -18.41 -21.03
C GLU A 195 -11.37 -17.10 -20.25
N ILE A 196 -12.29 -16.15 -20.35
CA ILE A 196 -12.25 -14.87 -19.65
C ILE A 196 -12.18 -15.08 -18.13
N THR A 197 -13.04 -15.95 -17.57
CA THR A 197 -13.05 -16.21 -16.13
C THR A 197 -11.79 -16.93 -15.66
N ARG A 198 -11.29 -17.92 -16.40
CA ARG A 198 -10.03 -18.62 -16.07
C ARG A 198 -8.85 -17.67 -16.09
N SER A 199 -8.74 -16.85 -17.14
CA SER A 199 -7.66 -15.86 -17.25
C SER A 199 -7.74 -14.79 -16.14
N GLY A 200 -8.95 -14.32 -15.80
CA GLY A 200 -9.15 -13.37 -14.71
C GLY A 200 -8.80 -13.95 -13.34
N ILE A 201 -9.25 -15.18 -13.04
CA ILE A 201 -8.91 -15.88 -11.78
C ILE A 201 -7.39 -16.07 -11.68
N ARG A 202 -6.73 -16.50 -12.76
CA ARG A 202 -5.29 -16.65 -12.78
C ARG A 202 -4.57 -15.36 -12.39
N LYS A 203 -4.92 -14.23 -12.99
CA LYS A 203 -4.35 -12.93 -12.66
C LYS A 203 -4.55 -12.53 -11.20
N LEU A 204 -5.74 -12.78 -10.64
CA LEU A 204 -6.03 -12.52 -9.23
C LEU A 204 -5.16 -13.37 -8.31
N LEU A 205 -4.98 -14.65 -8.63
CA LEU A 205 -4.13 -15.57 -7.86
C LEU A 205 -2.65 -15.16 -7.95
N GLU A 206 -2.15 -14.85 -9.15
CA GLU A 206 -0.79 -14.36 -9.34
C GLU A 206 -0.56 -13.11 -8.47
N LYS A 207 -1.46 -12.12 -8.54
CA LYS A 207 -1.37 -10.91 -7.73
C LYS A 207 -1.44 -11.17 -6.23
N TYR A 208 -2.30 -12.08 -5.80
CA TYR A 208 -2.43 -12.46 -4.40
C TYR A 208 -1.14 -13.10 -3.86
N PHE A 209 -0.53 -13.99 -4.64
CA PHE A 209 0.71 -14.67 -4.23
C PHE A 209 1.94 -13.78 -4.38
N GLU A 210 2.03 -12.89 -5.37
CA GLU A 210 3.08 -11.87 -5.46
C GLU A 210 3.10 -10.95 -4.22
N SER A 211 1.93 -10.64 -3.66
CA SER A 211 1.84 -9.82 -2.45
C SER A 211 2.23 -10.55 -1.16
N LYS A 212 2.32 -11.88 -1.21
CA LYS A 212 2.82 -12.74 -0.13
C LYS A 212 4.20 -13.24 -0.52
N THR A 213 5.21 -12.44 -0.21
CA THR A 213 6.60 -12.92 -0.26
C THR A 213 6.71 -14.10 0.71
N PHE A 214 6.88 -15.32 0.16
CA PHE A 214 7.23 -16.51 0.93
C PHE A 214 8.69 -16.41 1.34
#